data_a249f3e0affae19301032a793ac25672
#
_entry.id   a249f3e0affae19301032a793ac25672
#
_cell.length_a   1.000
_cell.length_b   1.000
_cell.length_c   1.000
_cell.angle_alpha   90.00
_cell.angle_beta   90.00
_cell.angle_gamma   90.00
#
_symmetry.space_group_name_H-M   'P 1'
#
loop_
_entity.id
_entity.type
_entity.pdbx_description
1 polymer ?
#
loop_
_entity_poly.entity_id
_entity_poly.type
_entity_poly.pdbx_seq_one_letter_code
_entity_poly.pdbx_strand_id
1 'polypeptide(L)'
;IQHRKGRQDKKRGKLFSKLIREVTVAAKLGSDPSANPRLRAAIDKAKSQSMPKENIDRAVSRGSGDEEGFNFEEVTYEGYGPGGAAIFIECMTDNRNRTVAEVRHALSKFGGNLGSDGSVSYLFEKVGLMTIPEVNNKNEIMEIAIDSGAEDIESNDDGSIDIITSPTDFMNVKESLIAEGVNPDIAEITMRASV
;
A
#
# COMPACT_ATOMS: atom_id res chain seq x y z
N ILE A 1 6.95 -9.67 30.27
CA ILE A 1 5.67 -9.76 29.51
C ILE A 1 5.18 -8.35 29.14
N GLN A 2 5.22 -7.37 30.04
CA GLN A 2 4.72 -6.00 29.84
C GLN A 2 5.43 -5.25 28.68
N HIS A 3 6.76 -5.38 28.55
CA HIS A 3 7.53 -4.72 27.47
C HIS A 3 7.26 -5.29 26.06
N ARG A 4 6.90 -6.57 25.97
CA ARG A 4 6.60 -7.21 24.68
C ARG A 4 5.21 -6.81 24.17
N LYS A 5 4.23 -6.73 25.06
CA LYS A 5 2.86 -6.26 24.77
C LYS A 5 2.87 -4.80 24.30
N GLY A 6 3.57 -3.91 25.00
CA GLY A 6 3.66 -2.50 24.65
C GLY A 6 4.34 -2.24 23.29
N ARG A 7 5.29 -3.08 22.87
CA ARG A 7 5.88 -3.00 21.52
C ARG A 7 4.92 -3.43 20.43
N GLN A 8 4.14 -4.48 20.64
CA GLN A 8 3.12 -4.94 19.71
C GLN A 8 1.98 -3.92 19.57
N ASP A 9 1.50 -3.37 20.69
CA ASP A 9 0.44 -2.35 20.69
C ASP A 9 0.89 -1.08 19.95
N LYS A 10 2.16 -0.68 20.10
CA LYS A 10 2.74 0.47 19.40
C LYS A 10 2.87 0.23 17.88
N LYS A 11 3.25 -0.99 17.48
CA LYS A 11 3.30 -1.38 16.06
C LYS A 11 1.90 -1.39 15.44
N ARG A 12 0.93 -1.97 16.15
CA ARG A 12 -0.48 -2.03 15.73
C ARG A 12 -1.08 -0.63 15.61
N GLY A 13 -0.80 0.27 16.57
CA GLY A 13 -1.24 1.66 16.52
C GLY A 13 -0.72 2.42 15.30
N LYS A 14 0.56 2.22 14.93
CA LYS A 14 1.14 2.82 13.72
C LYS A 14 0.49 2.28 12.45
N LEU A 15 0.25 0.96 12.38
CA LEU A 15 -0.42 0.32 11.26
C LEU A 15 -1.84 0.86 11.10
N PHE A 16 -2.61 0.93 12.18
CA PHE A 16 -3.97 1.46 12.17
C PHE A 16 -4.02 2.91 11.72
N SER A 17 -3.06 3.74 12.16
CA SER A 17 -2.97 5.13 11.72
C SER A 17 -2.73 5.24 10.21
N LYS A 18 -1.89 4.38 9.62
CA LYS A 18 -1.70 4.32 8.16
C LYS A 18 -2.98 3.92 7.44
N LEU A 19 -3.65 2.88 7.90
CA LEU A 19 -4.88 2.38 7.29
C LEU A 19 -6.02 3.40 7.37
N ILE A 20 -6.18 4.10 8.49
CA ILE A 20 -7.16 5.18 8.65
C ILE A 20 -6.88 6.30 7.63
N ARG A 21 -5.63 6.72 7.46
CA ARG A 21 -5.27 7.75 6.48
C ARG A 21 -5.58 7.31 5.06
N GLU A 22 -5.25 6.06 4.70
CA GLU A 22 -5.54 5.51 3.37
C GLU A 22 -7.05 5.50 3.09
N VAL A 23 -7.86 5.01 4.03
CA VAL A 23 -9.33 5.04 3.89
C VAL A 23 -9.84 6.48 3.74
N THR A 24 -9.33 7.42 4.55
CA THR A 24 -9.72 8.83 4.51
C THR A 24 -9.38 9.47 3.16
N VAL A 25 -8.18 9.24 2.64
CA VAL A 25 -7.75 9.77 1.33
C VAL A 25 -8.54 9.14 0.19
N ALA A 26 -8.75 7.83 0.23
CA ALA A 26 -9.53 7.12 -0.77
C ALA A 26 -10.99 7.61 -0.82
N ALA A 27 -11.59 7.92 0.32
CA ALA A 27 -12.96 8.42 0.43
C ALA A 27 -13.15 9.83 -0.16
N LYS A 28 -12.08 10.60 -0.37
CA LYS A 28 -12.16 11.91 -1.07
C LYS A 28 -12.66 11.80 -2.51
N LEU A 29 -12.43 10.66 -3.14
CA LEU A 29 -12.88 10.37 -4.52
C LEU A 29 -14.31 9.84 -4.58
N GLY A 30 -14.96 9.67 -3.45
CA GLY A 30 -16.32 9.16 -3.29
C GLY A 30 -16.42 8.21 -2.10
N SER A 31 -17.48 8.37 -1.30
CA SER A 31 -17.70 7.60 -0.08
C SER A 31 -18.34 6.22 -0.30
N ASP A 32 -18.79 5.93 -1.52
CA ASP A 32 -19.39 4.64 -1.87
C ASP A 32 -18.31 3.65 -2.33
N PRO A 33 -18.02 2.59 -1.57
CA PRO A 33 -17.02 1.58 -1.97
C PRO A 33 -17.40 0.82 -3.25
N SER A 34 -18.66 0.76 -3.63
CA SER A 34 -19.11 0.09 -4.86
C SER A 34 -18.67 0.85 -6.10
N ALA A 35 -18.63 2.18 -6.02
CA ALA A 35 -18.23 3.08 -7.08
C ALA A 35 -16.75 3.55 -6.97
N ASN A 36 -16.08 3.23 -5.85
CA ASN A 36 -14.71 3.65 -5.59
C ASN A 36 -13.81 2.44 -5.27
N PRO A 37 -13.14 1.85 -6.29
CA PRO A 37 -12.29 0.67 -6.11
C PRO A 37 -11.14 0.88 -5.11
N ARG A 38 -10.54 2.09 -5.06
CA ARG A 38 -9.50 2.42 -4.11
C ARG A 38 -10.02 2.38 -2.67
N LEU A 39 -11.20 2.93 -2.42
CA LEU A 39 -11.84 2.91 -1.11
C LEU A 39 -12.20 1.47 -0.71
N ARG A 40 -12.72 0.67 -1.64
CA ARG A 40 -13.01 -0.75 -1.40
C ARG A 40 -11.77 -1.50 -0.96
N ALA A 41 -10.66 -1.37 -1.71
CA ALA A 41 -9.39 -2.00 -1.38
C ALA A 41 -8.83 -1.55 -0.01
N ALA A 42 -8.92 -0.25 0.30
CA ALA A 42 -8.48 0.29 1.59
C ALA A 42 -9.31 -0.23 2.76
N ILE A 43 -10.64 -0.34 2.59
CA ILE A 43 -11.55 -0.91 3.58
C ILE A 43 -11.26 -2.40 3.81
N ASP A 44 -11.06 -3.17 2.74
CA ASP A 44 -10.75 -4.60 2.84
C ASP A 44 -9.42 -4.84 3.56
N LYS A 45 -8.40 -4.01 3.25
CA LYS A 45 -7.12 -4.05 3.96
C LYS A 45 -7.26 -3.70 5.44
N ALA A 46 -8.09 -2.72 5.78
CA ALA A 46 -8.37 -2.36 7.18
C ALA A 46 -9.09 -3.49 7.93
N LYS A 47 -10.08 -4.14 7.30
CA LYS A 47 -10.80 -5.28 7.85
C LYS A 47 -9.88 -6.49 8.06
N SER A 48 -9.00 -6.80 7.12
CA SER A 48 -8.02 -7.91 7.24
C SER A 48 -7.08 -7.74 8.43
N GLN A 49 -6.81 -6.49 8.83
CA GLN A 49 -6.03 -6.16 10.02
C GLN A 49 -6.89 -6.03 11.29
N SER A 50 -8.13 -6.51 11.25
CA SER A 50 -9.08 -6.48 12.39
C SER A 50 -9.35 -5.06 12.90
N MET A 51 -9.42 -4.07 12.01
CA MET A 51 -9.83 -2.72 12.38
C MET A 51 -11.33 -2.69 12.69
N PRO A 52 -11.77 -2.10 13.83
CA PRO A 52 -13.17 -1.96 14.15
C PRO A 52 -13.93 -1.18 13.07
N LYS A 53 -15.13 -1.64 12.74
CA LYS A 53 -15.99 -1.02 11.71
C LYS A 53 -16.20 0.47 11.96
N GLU A 54 -16.44 0.87 13.22
CA GLU A 54 -16.62 2.29 13.60
C GLU A 54 -15.44 3.19 13.21
N ASN A 55 -14.21 2.67 13.29
CA ASN A 55 -13.01 3.41 12.87
C ASN A 55 -12.95 3.57 11.35
N ILE A 56 -13.38 2.55 10.61
CA ILE A 56 -13.48 2.58 9.15
C ILE A 56 -14.55 3.59 8.73
N ASP A 57 -15.75 3.47 9.28
CA ASP A 57 -16.89 4.35 8.97
C ASP A 57 -16.54 5.83 9.26
N ARG A 58 -15.89 6.09 10.39
CA ARG A 58 -15.40 7.43 10.75
C ARG A 58 -14.34 7.96 9.78
N ALA A 59 -13.44 7.09 9.30
CA ALA A 59 -12.42 7.48 8.33
C ALA A 59 -13.05 7.81 6.95
N VAL A 60 -14.08 7.07 6.54
CA VAL A 60 -14.85 7.35 5.31
C VAL A 60 -15.56 8.69 5.43
N SER A 61 -16.29 8.93 6.53
CA SER A 61 -17.00 10.19 6.79
C SER A 61 -16.07 11.41 6.75
N ARG A 62 -14.89 11.30 7.36
CA ARG A 62 -13.87 12.36 7.30
C ARG A 62 -13.37 12.64 5.88
N GLY A 63 -13.18 11.59 5.08
CA GLY A 63 -12.72 11.72 3.71
C GLY A 63 -13.76 12.34 2.79
N SER A 64 -15.03 12.05 2.99
CA SER A 64 -16.16 12.59 2.19
C SER A 64 -16.48 14.06 2.49
N GLY A 65 -15.86 14.65 3.52
CA GLY A 65 -16.05 16.06 3.85
C GLY A 65 -17.14 16.32 4.89
N ASP A 66 -17.69 15.27 5.50
CA ASP A 66 -18.74 15.42 6.53
C ASP A 66 -18.19 15.92 7.89
N GLU A 67 -16.88 15.88 8.06
CA GLU A 67 -16.19 16.44 9.25
C GLU A 67 -15.19 17.53 8.83
N GLU A 68 -15.34 18.75 9.33
CA GLU A 68 -14.37 19.85 9.15
C GLU A 68 -13.03 19.52 9.85
N GLY A 69 -11.91 19.76 9.17
CA GLY A 69 -10.59 19.84 9.82
C GLY A 69 -9.58 18.73 9.46
N PHE A 70 -9.91 17.74 8.64
CA PHE A 70 -8.94 16.72 8.19
C PHE A 70 -8.61 16.85 6.70
N ASN A 71 -7.56 17.60 6.40
CA ASN A 71 -7.11 17.79 5.01
C ASN A 71 -5.81 17.03 4.75
N PHE A 72 -5.87 15.69 4.74
CA PHE A 72 -4.74 14.89 4.29
C PHE A 72 -4.54 15.05 2.79
N GLU A 73 -3.29 15.22 2.38
CA GLU A 73 -2.85 15.21 0.99
C GLU A 73 -1.79 14.12 0.78
N GLU A 74 -1.74 13.60 -0.44
CA GLU A 74 -0.68 12.70 -0.86
C GLU A 74 0.50 13.54 -1.36
N VAL A 75 1.69 13.21 -0.88
CA VAL A 75 2.94 13.82 -1.32
C VAL A 75 3.98 12.74 -1.52
N THR A 76 4.83 12.90 -2.52
CA THR A 76 5.94 12.01 -2.78
C THR A 76 7.26 12.73 -2.52
N TYR A 77 8.23 11.96 -2.04
CA TYR A 77 9.61 12.42 -1.90
C TYR A 77 10.53 11.40 -2.53
N GLU A 78 11.64 11.89 -3.01
CA GLU A 78 12.67 11.10 -3.67
C GLU A 78 13.99 11.31 -2.96
N GLY A 79 14.80 10.28 -2.85
CA GLY A 79 16.08 10.41 -2.18
C GLY A 79 16.95 9.17 -2.36
N TYR A 80 18.05 9.20 -1.63
CA TYR A 80 19.04 8.15 -1.66
C TYR A 80 19.32 7.65 -0.24
N GLY A 81 19.42 6.35 -0.11
CA GLY A 81 19.92 5.68 1.07
C GLY A 81 21.43 5.50 1.06
N PRO A 82 21.98 4.84 2.07
CA PRO A 82 23.39 4.46 2.10
C PRO A 82 23.80 3.69 0.85
N GLY A 83 24.99 4.01 0.31
CA GLY A 83 25.48 3.37 -0.91
C GLY A 83 24.81 3.83 -2.21
N GLY A 84 23.97 4.88 -2.17
CA GLY A 84 23.30 5.42 -3.35
C GLY A 84 22.02 4.67 -3.74
N ALA A 85 21.47 3.84 -2.85
CA ALA A 85 20.22 3.15 -3.10
C ALA A 85 19.08 4.15 -3.30
N ALA A 86 18.37 4.07 -4.43
CA ALA A 86 17.22 4.92 -4.71
C ALA A 86 16.07 4.62 -3.77
N ILE A 87 15.44 5.66 -3.24
CA ILE A 87 14.28 5.54 -2.34
C ILE A 87 13.18 6.45 -2.84
N PHE A 88 12.02 5.84 -3.16
CA PHE A 88 10.79 6.53 -3.46
C PHE A 88 9.85 6.45 -2.25
N ILE A 89 9.32 7.58 -1.80
CA ILE A 89 8.58 7.70 -0.54
C ILE A 89 7.22 8.29 -0.81
N GLU A 90 6.16 7.49 -0.62
CA GLU A 90 4.78 7.97 -0.65
C GLU A 90 4.32 8.32 0.77
N CYS A 91 3.82 9.52 0.95
CA CYS A 91 3.34 10.03 2.23
C CYS A 91 1.90 10.51 2.13
N MET A 92 1.14 10.34 3.19
CA MET A 92 -0.14 11.00 3.42
C MET A 92 0.00 11.92 4.63
N THR A 93 -0.20 13.20 4.45
CA THR A 93 0.05 14.20 5.49
C THR A 93 -0.98 15.33 5.49
N ASP A 94 -1.21 15.88 6.66
CA ASP A 94 -1.93 17.13 6.88
C ASP A 94 -0.99 18.35 6.97
N ASN A 95 0.34 18.12 6.91
CA ASN A 95 1.35 19.17 7.01
C ASN A 95 2.62 18.83 6.24
N ARG A 96 2.73 19.33 5.01
CA ARG A 96 3.89 19.12 4.13
C ARG A 96 5.21 19.56 4.73
N ASN A 97 5.22 20.71 5.39
CA ASN A 97 6.46 21.29 5.95
C ASN A 97 7.03 20.41 7.06
N ARG A 98 6.17 19.90 7.94
CA ARG A 98 6.57 18.94 8.97
C ARG A 98 7.09 17.64 8.33
N THR A 99 6.36 17.09 7.37
CA THR A 99 6.70 15.82 6.74
C THR A 99 8.03 15.91 5.98
N VAL A 100 8.27 16.93 5.18
CA VAL A 100 9.56 17.06 4.46
C VAL A 100 10.74 17.20 5.42
N ALA A 101 10.56 17.89 6.54
CA ALA A 101 11.60 18.02 7.56
C ALA A 101 11.91 16.67 8.23
N GLU A 102 10.87 15.89 8.56
CA GLU A 102 11.03 14.56 9.16
C GLU A 102 11.68 13.57 8.17
N VAL A 103 11.26 13.56 6.89
CA VAL A 103 11.86 12.71 5.85
C VAL A 103 13.33 13.07 5.64
N ARG A 104 13.65 14.36 5.50
CA ARG A 104 15.05 14.82 5.36
C ARG A 104 15.89 14.39 6.55
N HIS A 105 15.39 14.60 7.76
CA HIS A 105 16.08 14.21 8.97
C HIS A 105 16.31 12.68 9.03
N ALA A 106 15.28 11.89 8.70
CA ALA A 106 15.39 10.43 8.71
C ALA A 106 16.45 9.94 7.70
N LEU A 107 16.42 10.42 6.46
CA LEU A 107 17.40 10.04 5.45
C LEU A 107 18.82 10.44 5.89
N SER A 108 19.03 11.69 6.29
CA SER A 108 20.35 12.19 6.70
C SER A 108 20.90 11.45 7.92
N LYS A 109 20.06 11.13 8.90
CA LYS A 109 20.46 10.41 10.11
C LYS A 109 21.00 9.01 9.81
N PHE A 110 20.52 8.36 8.77
CA PHE A 110 20.93 7.00 8.39
C PHE A 110 21.85 6.95 7.16
N GLY A 111 22.54 8.06 6.86
CA GLY A 111 23.57 8.10 5.81
C GLY A 111 23.04 8.25 4.39
N GLY A 112 21.80 8.65 4.24
CA GLY A 112 21.18 9.01 2.97
C GLY A 112 20.97 10.52 2.84
N ASN A 113 20.28 10.92 1.79
CA ASN A 113 19.88 12.31 1.56
C ASN A 113 18.57 12.41 0.80
N LEU A 114 17.84 13.50 1.05
CA LEU A 114 16.67 13.86 0.26
C LEU A 114 17.14 14.46 -1.07
N GLY A 115 16.61 13.93 -2.18
CA GLY A 115 16.83 14.44 -3.53
C GLY A 115 15.75 15.46 -3.96
N SER A 116 15.83 15.89 -5.21
CA SER A 116 14.80 16.67 -5.87
C SER A 116 13.79 15.76 -6.58
N ASP A 117 12.64 16.33 -6.92
CA ASP A 117 11.62 15.62 -7.69
C ASP A 117 12.22 15.16 -9.04
N GLY A 118 11.93 13.92 -9.44
CA GLY A 118 12.47 13.31 -10.65
C GLY A 118 13.86 12.66 -10.49
N SER A 119 14.46 12.71 -9.30
CA SER A 119 15.83 12.18 -9.09
C SER A 119 15.90 10.66 -9.13
N VAL A 120 14.82 9.95 -8.72
CA VAL A 120 14.76 8.48 -8.70
C VAL A 120 13.45 7.90 -9.23
N SER A 121 12.41 8.69 -9.42
CA SER A 121 11.06 8.21 -9.81
C SER A 121 11.09 7.43 -11.13
N TYR A 122 11.99 7.74 -12.05
CA TYR A 122 12.15 7.01 -13.31
C TYR A 122 12.65 5.56 -13.15
N LEU A 123 13.12 5.19 -11.96
CA LEU A 123 13.52 3.82 -11.61
C LEU A 123 12.36 3.00 -11.05
N PHE A 124 11.18 3.59 -10.92
CA PHE A 124 10.03 2.93 -10.29
C PHE A 124 8.81 2.99 -11.22
N GLU A 125 8.04 1.93 -11.19
CA GLU A 125 6.77 1.82 -11.90
C GLU A 125 5.64 1.55 -10.90
N LYS A 126 4.48 2.13 -11.14
CA LYS A 126 3.29 1.89 -10.33
C LYS A 126 2.59 0.65 -10.82
N VAL A 127 2.55 -0.38 -9.98
CA VAL A 127 1.99 -1.69 -10.30
C VAL A 127 1.01 -2.16 -9.24
N GLY A 128 0.13 -3.08 -9.62
CA GLY A 128 -0.55 -3.96 -8.67
C GLY A 128 0.35 -5.14 -8.34
N LEU A 129 0.59 -5.41 -7.07
CA LEU A 129 1.39 -6.53 -6.59
C LEU A 129 0.56 -7.43 -5.71
N MET A 130 0.56 -8.72 -6.01
CA MET A 130 -0.02 -9.75 -5.17
C MET A 130 1.00 -10.84 -4.94
N THR A 131 1.31 -11.15 -3.66
CA THR A 131 2.18 -12.26 -3.29
C THR A 131 1.33 -13.43 -2.82
N ILE A 132 1.44 -14.55 -3.51
CA ILE A 132 0.80 -15.81 -3.14
C ILE A 132 1.85 -16.66 -2.43
N PRO A 133 1.56 -17.20 -1.22
CA PRO A 133 2.48 -18.08 -0.52
C PRO A 133 2.73 -19.36 -1.31
N GLU A 134 3.73 -20.15 -0.89
CA GLU A 134 3.99 -21.45 -1.51
C GLU A 134 2.74 -22.33 -1.52
N VAL A 135 2.39 -22.82 -2.70
CA VAL A 135 1.21 -23.65 -2.96
C VAL A 135 1.52 -24.78 -3.93
N ASN A 136 0.80 -25.91 -3.80
CA ASN A 136 1.02 -27.09 -4.66
C ASN A 136 0.46 -26.94 -6.08
N ASN A 137 -0.53 -26.05 -6.28
CA ASN A 137 -1.22 -25.83 -7.56
C ASN A 137 -0.75 -24.55 -8.28
N LYS A 138 0.54 -24.25 -8.22
CA LYS A 138 1.14 -23.01 -8.74
C LYS A 138 0.77 -22.75 -10.20
N ASN A 139 0.81 -23.76 -11.07
CA ASN A 139 0.53 -23.60 -12.50
C ASN A 139 -0.92 -23.16 -12.75
N GLU A 140 -1.87 -23.72 -12.02
CA GLU A 140 -3.29 -23.33 -12.10
C GLU A 140 -3.49 -21.87 -11.68
N ILE A 141 -2.83 -21.45 -10.61
CA ILE A 141 -2.87 -20.06 -10.13
C ILE A 141 -2.28 -19.10 -11.17
N MET A 142 -1.19 -19.49 -11.81
CA MET A 142 -0.57 -18.71 -12.88
C MET A 142 -1.51 -18.55 -14.09
N GLU A 143 -2.21 -19.61 -14.50
CA GLU A 143 -3.19 -19.55 -15.57
C GLU A 143 -4.34 -18.60 -15.23
N ILE A 144 -4.92 -18.71 -14.04
CA ILE A 144 -5.99 -17.81 -13.56
C ILE A 144 -5.53 -16.35 -13.58
N ALA A 145 -4.31 -16.09 -13.11
CA ALA A 145 -3.76 -14.75 -13.07
C ALA A 145 -3.58 -14.16 -14.48
N ILE A 146 -3.01 -14.92 -15.41
CA ILE A 146 -2.78 -14.48 -16.79
C ILE A 146 -4.12 -14.23 -17.49
N ASP A 147 -5.06 -15.14 -17.39
CA ASP A 147 -6.38 -15.04 -18.02
C ASP A 147 -7.19 -13.84 -17.49
N SER A 148 -6.94 -13.43 -16.25
CA SER A 148 -7.60 -12.29 -15.63
C SER A 148 -6.89 -10.95 -15.82
N GLY A 149 -5.69 -10.93 -16.43
CA GLY A 149 -4.98 -9.70 -16.81
C GLY A 149 -3.69 -9.42 -16.07
N ALA A 150 -3.02 -10.44 -15.52
CA ALA A 150 -1.66 -10.29 -14.99
C ALA A 150 -0.67 -9.99 -16.13
N GLU A 151 0.22 -9.03 -15.90
CA GLU A 151 1.25 -8.64 -16.86
C GLU A 151 2.52 -9.47 -16.70
N ASP A 152 2.84 -9.87 -15.47
CA ASP A 152 4.01 -10.69 -15.18
C ASP A 152 3.80 -11.54 -13.92
N ILE A 153 4.53 -12.65 -13.82
CA ILE A 153 4.52 -13.55 -12.68
C ILE A 153 5.94 -13.99 -12.37
N GLU A 154 6.40 -13.68 -11.16
CA GLU A 154 7.73 -14.01 -10.68
C GLU A 154 7.68 -15.09 -9.61
N SER A 155 8.66 -15.97 -9.64
CA SER A 155 8.83 -17.00 -8.61
C SER A 155 9.93 -16.59 -7.64
N ASN A 156 9.63 -16.62 -6.37
CA ASN A 156 10.58 -16.31 -5.31
C ASN A 156 11.30 -17.56 -4.79
N ASP A 157 12.47 -17.39 -4.20
CA ASP A 157 13.29 -18.47 -3.67
C ASP A 157 12.61 -19.27 -2.52
N ASP A 158 11.67 -18.65 -1.82
CA ASP A 158 10.87 -19.26 -0.76
C ASP A 158 9.64 -20.05 -1.28
N GLY A 159 9.51 -20.17 -2.60
CA GLY A 159 8.39 -20.87 -3.24
C GLY A 159 7.14 -20.02 -3.45
N SER A 160 7.09 -18.84 -2.91
CA SER A 160 6.00 -17.88 -3.19
C SER A 160 6.06 -17.37 -4.63
N ILE A 161 4.96 -16.79 -5.10
CA ILE A 161 4.90 -16.14 -6.40
C ILE A 161 4.37 -14.71 -6.25
N ASP A 162 4.99 -13.80 -6.98
CA ASP A 162 4.52 -12.44 -7.14
C ASP A 162 3.79 -12.29 -8.47
N ILE A 163 2.54 -11.85 -8.40
CA ILE A 163 1.70 -11.56 -9.56
C ILE A 163 1.69 -10.05 -9.72
N ILE A 164 2.12 -9.59 -10.90
CA ILE A 164 2.24 -8.17 -11.24
C ILE A 164 1.15 -7.82 -12.25
N THR A 165 0.45 -6.72 -12.01
CA THR A 165 -0.61 -6.22 -12.87
C THR A 165 -0.45 -4.73 -13.11
N SER A 166 -1.14 -4.20 -14.11
CA SER A 166 -1.41 -2.76 -14.13
C SER A 166 -2.21 -2.35 -12.90
N PRO A 167 -2.14 -1.09 -12.45
CA PRO A 167 -3.03 -0.58 -11.40
C PRO A 167 -4.51 -0.73 -11.73
N THR A 168 -4.87 -0.71 -13.02
CA THR A 168 -6.24 -0.82 -13.51
C THR A 168 -6.79 -2.24 -13.36
N ASP A 169 -5.98 -3.25 -13.70
CA ASP A 169 -6.38 -4.65 -13.70
C ASP A 169 -6.23 -5.33 -12.34
N PHE A 170 -5.57 -4.65 -11.40
CA PHE A 170 -5.30 -5.19 -10.05
C PHE A 170 -6.53 -5.78 -9.36
N MET A 171 -7.65 -5.07 -9.37
CA MET A 171 -8.86 -5.56 -8.69
C MET A 171 -9.46 -6.76 -9.40
N ASN A 172 -9.46 -6.77 -10.74
CA ASN A 172 -9.98 -7.88 -11.53
C ASN A 172 -9.21 -9.16 -11.27
N VAL A 173 -7.88 -9.09 -11.32
CA VAL A 173 -7.01 -10.25 -11.04
C VAL A 173 -7.18 -10.73 -9.60
N LYS A 174 -7.23 -9.82 -8.63
CA LYS A 174 -7.44 -10.15 -7.22
C LYS A 174 -8.77 -10.88 -6.99
N GLU A 175 -9.87 -10.37 -7.56
CA GLU A 175 -11.20 -10.96 -7.40
C GLU A 175 -11.26 -12.34 -8.07
N SER A 176 -10.63 -12.53 -9.22
CA SER A 176 -10.53 -13.83 -9.92
C SER A 176 -9.80 -14.87 -9.08
N LEU A 177 -8.65 -14.50 -8.47
CA LEU A 177 -7.90 -15.39 -7.59
C LEU A 177 -8.72 -15.78 -6.35
N ILE A 178 -9.38 -14.82 -5.71
CA ILE A 178 -10.20 -15.07 -4.53
C ILE A 178 -11.41 -15.97 -4.86
N ALA A 179 -12.03 -15.81 -6.03
CA ALA A 179 -13.14 -16.65 -6.47
C ALA A 179 -12.75 -18.12 -6.59
N GLU A 180 -11.50 -18.41 -6.94
CA GLU A 180 -10.91 -19.76 -6.99
C GLU A 180 -10.27 -20.20 -5.66
N GLY A 181 -10.54 -19.46 -4.58
CA GLY A 181 -10.07 -19.80 -3.23
C GLY A 181 -8.62 -19.43 -2.94
N VAL A 182 -7.96 -18.70 -3.83
CA VAL A 182 -6.58 -18.24 -3.65
C VAL A 182 -6.56 -16.90 -2.93
N ASN A 183 -5.97 -16.86 -1.73
CA ASN A 183 -5.89 -15.65 -0.93
C ASN A 183 -4.44 -15.14 -0.91
N PRO A 184 -4.15 -13.98 -1.51
CA PRO A 184 -2.83 -13.36 -1.41
C PRO A 184 -2.48 -12.96 0.01
N ASP A 185 -1.22 -13.17 0.43
CA ASP A 185 -0.68 -12.65 1.69
C ASP A 185 -0.47 -11.13 1.61
N ILE A 186 -0.04 -10.67 0.43
CA ILE A 186 0.11 -9.26 0.09
C ILE A 186 -0.77 -8.98 -1.13
N ALA A 187 -1.52 -7.89 -1.11
CA ALA A 187 -2.27 -7.41 -2.25
C ALA A 187 -2.39 -5.89 -2.15
N GLU A 188 -1.60 -5.17 -2.95
CA GLU A 188 -1.55 -3.72 -2.92
C GLU A 188 -1.11 -3.12 -4.26
N ILE A 189 -1.49 -1.85 -4.48
CA ILE A 189 -0.90 -1.03 -5.53
C ILE A 189 0.31 -0.33 -4.92
N THR A 190 1.48 -0.49 -5.52
CA THR A 190 2.75 0.01 -4.98
C THR A 190 3.68 0.50 -6.08
N MET A 191 4.73 1.22 -5.69
CA MET A 191 5.82 1.58 -6.58
C MET A 191 6.88 0.48 -6.52
N ARG A 192 7.16 -0.13 -7.67
CA ARG A 192 8.14 -1.21 -7.81
C ARG A 192 9.35 -0.73 -8.60
N ALA A 193 10.54 -1.11 -8.18
CA ALA A 193 11.74 -0.84 -8.96
C ALA A 193 11.69 -1.60 -10.30
N SER A 194 12.04 -0.91 -11.39
CA SER A 194 12.03 -1.46 -12.76
C SER A 194 13.35 -2.16 -13.13
N VAL A 195 14.29 -2.30 -12.19
CA VAL A 195 15.63 -2.89 -12.35
C VAL A 195 15.94 -3.82 -11.22
#